data_ab3a5c53fab0151888481d419aeb59d4
#
_entry.id   ab3a5c53fab0151888481d419aeb59d4
#
_cell.length_a   1.000
_cell.length_b   1.000
_cell.length_c   1.000
_cell.angle_alpha   90.00
_cell.angle_beta   90.00
_cell.angle_gamma   90.00
#
_symmetry.space_group_name_H-M   'P 1'
#
loop_
_entity.id
_entity.type
_entity.pdbx_description
1 polymer ?
#
loop_
_entity_poly.entity_id
_entity_poly.type
_entity_poly.pdbx_seq_one_letter_code
_entity_poly.pdbx_strand_id
1 'polypeptide(L)'
;MMTFSELPPVPSDHLVLLSDQLRLAVAAYLARFKGASRYHTESDLRCYLAWCAEHDLDPLAARRPHLELYIRWMQEVRRFKPSTVSRRFSVAAGFYRTCVIDGLMEHSPAEHVRRPAGWRPAAWCK
;
A
#
# COMPACT_ATOMS: atom_id res chain seq x y z
N MET A 1 -28.60 11.13 9.18
CA MET A 1 -28.22 11.35 8.90
C MET A 1 -27.52 11.48 8.61
N MET A 2 -27.05 11.69 8.48
CA MET A 2 -26.33 11.94 8.07
C MET A 2 -25.85 11.53 7.94
N THR A 3 -25.92 11.64 7.97
CA THR A 3 -25.54 11.47 7.85
C THR A 3 -24.58 11.10 7.43
N PHE A 4 -24.51 10.82 7.50
CA PHE A 4 -23.47 10.23 6.92
C PHE A 4 -23.36 10.61 5.52
N SER A 5 -24.44 10.67 4.91
CA SER A 5 -24.38 11.12 3.61
C SER A 5 -23.89 12.45 3.55
N GLU A 6 -24.02 13.16 4.57
CA GLU A 6 -23.46 14.36 4.55
C GLU A 6 -22.09 14.26 4.76
N LEU A 7 -21.58 13.15 5.21
CA LEU A 7 -20.22 13.01 5.34
C LEU A 7 -19.69 12.90 4.03
N PRO A 8 -18.73 13.65 3.69
CA PRO A 8 -18.11 13.52 2.44
C PRO A 8 -17.52 12.19 2.38
N PRO A 9 -17.60 11.55 1.32
CA PRO A 9 -16.95 10.31 1.15
C PRO A 9 -15.52 10.59 0.95
N VAL A 10 -14.81 10.73 1.99
CA VAL A 10 -13.41 10.89 1.88
C VAL A 10 -12.79 9.60 1.52
N PRO A 11 -11.58 9.61 0.99
CA PRO A 11 -10.91 8.40 0.58
C PRO A 11 -10.84 7.34 1.64
N SER A 12 -10.66 7.73 2.89
CA SER A 12 -10.59 6.74 3.93
C SER A 12 -11.91 6.03 4.10
N ASP A 13 -13.02 6.75 3.95
CA ASP A 13 -14.31 6.11 4.03
C ASP A 13 -14.51 5.17 2.88
N HIS A 14 -14.04 5.57 1.71
CA HIS A 14 -14.14 4.73 0.55
C HIS A 14 -13.38 3.44 0.76
N LEU A 15 -12.18 3.51 1.32
CA LEU A 15 -11.40 2.31 1.59
C LEU A 15 -12.09 1.42 2.59
N VAL A 16 -12.70 1.98 3.59
CA VAL A 16 -13.39 1.20 4.58
C VAL A 16 -14.56 0.46 3.94
N LEU A 17 -15.23 1.07 2.99
CA LEU A 17 -16.36 0.45 2.36
C LEU A 17 -15.98 -0.59 1.34
N LEU A 18 -14.71 -0.61 0.89
CA LEU A 18 -14.30 -1.54 -0.11
C LEU A 18 -14.45 -2.98 0.34
N SER A 19 -14.02 -3.31 1.54
CA SER A 19 -14.21 -4.65 2.02
C SER A 19 -13.72 -4.81 3.43
N ASP A 20 -14.35 -5.73 4.15
CA ASP A 20 -13.88 -6.11 5.45
C ASP A 20 -12.55 -6.84 5.33
N GLN A 21 -12.33 -7.51 4.21
CA GLN A 21 -11.07 -8.21 3.98
C GLN A 21 -9.90 -7.23 3.93
N LEU A 22 -10.10 -6.09 3.28
CA LEU A 22 -9.03 -5.10 3.23
C LEU A 22 -8.73 -4.57 4.62
N ARG A 23 -9.75 -4.31 5.40
CA ARG A 23 -9.54 -3.82 6.76
C ARG A 23 -8.80 -4.86 7.61
N LEU A 24 -9.18 -6.12 7.46
CA LEU A 24 -8.50 -7.18 8.18
C LEU A 24 -7.05 -7.29 7.72
N ALA A 25 -6.80 -7.20 6.43
CA ALA A 25 -5.46 -7.31 5.90
C ALA A 25 -4.56 -6.19 6.43
N VAL A 26 -5.08 -4.97 6.47
CA VAL A 26 -4.30 -3.84 6.98
C VAL A 26 -4.00 -4.03 8.46
N ALA A 27 -5.01 -4.41 9.24
CA ALA A 27 -4.81 -4.60 10.66
C ALA A 27 -3.81 -5.72 10.94
N ALA A 28 -3.90 -6.81 10.19
CA ALA A 28 -2.99 -7.94 10.38
C ALA A 28 -1.55 -7.55 10.06
N TYR A 29 -1.37 -6.78 8.99
CA TYR A 29 -0.03 -6.36 8.62
C TYR A 29 0.56 -5.42 9.67
N LEU A 30 -0.21 -4.43 10.09
CA LEU A 30 0.30 -3.45 11.03
C LEU A 30 0.53 -4.04 12.42
N ALA A 31 -0.17 -5.11 12.76
CA ALA A 31 0.02 -5.76 14.05
C ALA A 31 1.41 -6.36 14.20
N ARG A 32 2.15 -6.50 13.11
CA ARG A 32 3.50 -7.06 13.17
C ARG A 32 4.53 -6.04 13.63
N PHE A 33 4.14 -4.78 13.77
CA PHE A 33 5.06 -3.72 14.12
C PHE A 33 4.66 -3.08 15.44
N LYS A 34 5.61 -2.41 16.08
CA LYS A 34 5.36 -1.74 17.34
C LYS A 34 5.96 -0.35 17.34
N GLY A 35 5.38 0.52 18.14
CA GLY A 35 5.95 1.84 18.40
C GLY A 35 6.17 2.66 17.15
N ALA A 36 7.34 3.27 17.06
CA ALA A 36 7.66 4.13 15.93
C ALA A 36 7.65 3.37 14.61
N SER A 37 8.10 2.11 14.63
CA SER A 37 8.07 1.31 13.41
C SER A 37 6.66 1.16 12.89
N ARG A 38 5.70 0.92 13.79
CA ARG A 38 4.33 0.77 13.36
C ARG A 38 3.80 2.07 12.79
N TYR A 39 4.14 3.18 13.43
CA TYR A 39 3.68 4.48 12.97
C TYR A 39 4.20 4.78 11.56
N HIS A 40 5.49 4.55 11.35
CA HIS A 40 6.08 4.83 10.04
C HIS A 40 5.55 3.89 8.96
N THR A 41 5.37 2.62 9.30
CA THR A 41 4.84 1.66 8.34
C THR A 41 3.41 2.01 7.99
N GLU A 42 2.63 2.40 8.98
CA GLU A 42 1.25 2.80 8.72
C GLU A 42 1.19 4.01 7.81
N SER A 43 2.05 4.99 8.04
CA SER A 43 2.07 6.18 7.21
C SER A 43 2.42 5.84 5.76
N ASP A 44 3.41 4.98 5.56
CA ASP A 44 3.79 4.58 4.21
C ASP A 44 2.71 3.76 3.52
N LEU A 45 2.06 2.87 4.27
CA LEU A 45 0.99 2.08 3.70
C LEU A 45 -0.20 2.96 3.34
N ARG A 46 -0.48 3.94 4.17
CA ARG A 46 -1.58 4.85 3.92
C ARG A 46 -1.37 5.61 2.60
N CYS A 47 -0.12 5.94 2.29
CA CYS A 47 0.18 6.60 1.03
C CYS A 47 -0.21 5.72 -0.15
N TYR A 48 0.11 4.44 -0.08
CA TYR A 48 -0.25 3.51 -1.14
C TYR A 48 -1.76 3.32 -1.25
N LEU A 49 -2.42 3.16 -0.10
CA LEU A 49 -3.87 2.95 -0.12
C LEU A 49 -4.61 4.18 -0.63
N ALA A 50 -4.11 5.36 -0.33
CA ALA A 50 -4.71 6.59 -0.85
C ALA A 50 -4.54 6.66 -2.36
N TRP A 51 -3.37 6.26 -2.87
CA TRP A 51 -3.14 6.24 -4.31
C TRP A 51 -4.12 5.27 -4.98
N CYS A 52 -4.33 4.10 -4.37
CA CYS A 52 -5.29 3.14 -4.90
C CYS A 52 -6.69 3.74 -4.93
N ALA A 53 -7.08 4.42 -3.86
CA ALA A 53 -8.42 4.99 -3.79
C ALA A 53 -8.61 6.06 -4.86
N GLU A 54 -7.58 6.86 -5.12
CA GLU A 54 -7.68 7.89 -6.13
C GLU A 54 -7.86 7.30 -7.53
N HIS A 55 -7.43 6.08 -7.73
CA HIS A 55 -7.52 5.43 -9.03
C HIS A 55 -8.59 4.36 -9.07
N ASP A 56 -9.48 4.35 -8.08
CA ASP A 56 -10.56 3.37 -8.00
C ASP A 56 -10.04 1.95 -8.07
N LEU A 57 -8.90 1.70 -7.48
CA LEU A 57 -8.27 0.40 -7.47
C LEU A 57 -8.47 -0.25 -6.11
N ASP A 58 -9.07 -1.45 -6.10
CA ASP A 58 -9.15 -2.24 -4.89
C ASP A 58 -7.77 -2.83 -4.63
N PRO A 59 -7.12 -2.51 -3.51
CA PRO A 59 -5.77 -3.02 -3.26
C PRO A 59 -5.67 -4.53 -3.31
N LEU A 60 -6.74 -5.24 -2.93
CA LEU A 60 -6.70 -6.71 -2.98
C LEU A 60 -6.90 -7.26 -4.38
N ALA A 61 -7.21 -6.40 -5.34
CA ALA A 61 -7.32 -6.79 -6.74
C ALA A 61 -6.19 -6.21 -7.57
N ALA A 62 -5.19 -5.63 -6.95
CA ALA A 62 -4.10 -5.01 -7.67
C ALA A 62 -3.25 -6.07 -8.38
N ARG A 63 -2.65 -5.67 -9.48
CA ARG A 63 -1.81 -6.54 -10.28
C ARG A 63 -0.46 -5.88 -10.46
N ARG A 64 0.52 -6.65 -10.95
CA ARG A 64 1.88 -6.14 -11.11
C ARG A 64 1.95 -4.79 -11.81
N PRO A 65 1.24 -4.58 -12.92
CA PRO A 65 1.35 -3.26 -13.57
C PRO A 65 0.92 -2.11 -12.68
N HIS A 66 -0.04 -2.35 -11.78
CA HIS A 66 -0.47 -1.29 -10.87
C HIS A 66 0.68 -0.88 -9.95
N LEU A 67 1.45 -1.84 -9.48
CA LEU A 67 2.56 -1.52 -8.60
C LEU A 67 3.66 -0.77 -9.35
N GLU A 68 3.88 -1.10 -10.61
CA GLU A 68 4.85 -0.37 -11.40
C GLU A 68 4.38 1.06 -11.65
N LEU A 69 3.08 1.25 -11.84
CA LEU A 69 2.54 2.59 -12.00
C LEU A 69 2.65 3.39 -10.71
N TYR A 70 2.49 2.73 -9.57
CA TYR A 70 2.65 3.40 -8.29
C TYR A 70 4.07 3.91 -8.11
N ILE A 71 5.06 3.08 -8.47
CA ILE A 71 6.45 3.50 -8.40
C ILE A 71 6.68 4.71 -9.29
N ARG A 72 6.17 4.65 -10.52
CA ARG A 72 6.35 5.75 -11.45
C ARG A 72 5.69 7.03 -10.95
N TRP A 73 4.52 6.90 -10.35
CA TRP A 73 3.83 8.04 -9.78
C TRP A 73 4.67 8.69 -8.68
N MET A 74 5.26 7.85 -7.81
CA MET A 74 6.11 8.39 -6.76
C MET A 74 7.32 9.12 -7.32
N GLN A 75 7.87 8.61 -8.41
CA GLN A 75 9.07 9.21 -8.99
C GLN A 75 8.77 10.45 -9.81
N GLU A 76 7.74 10.40 -10.62
CA GLU A 76 7.51 11.44 -11.62
C GLU A 76 6.53 12.50 -11.19
N VAL A 77 5.53 12.14 -10.40
CA VAL A 77 4.53 13.09 -9.98
C VAL A 77 4.88 13.68 -8.62
N ARG A 78 5.16 12.82 -7.65
CA ARG A 78 5.47 13.30 -6.31
C ARG A 78 6.94 13.63 -6.15
N ARG A 79 7.78 13.11 -7.01
CA ARG A 79 9.22 13.39 -7.00
C ARG A 79 9.85 13.07 -5.65
N PHE A 80 9.46 11.96 -5.08
CA PHE A 80 10.05 11.50 -3.82
C PHE A 80 11.50 11.10 -4.06
N LYS A 81 12.33 11.21 -3.03
CA LYS A 81 13.69 10.74 -3.10
C LYS A 81 13.72 9.24 -3.36
N PRO A 82 14.77 8.73 -4.02
CA PRO A 82 14.86 7.30 -4.28
C PRO A 82 14.72 6.44 -3.02
N SER A 83 15.30 6.89 -1.90
CA SER A 83 15.18 6.13 -0.68
C SER A 83 13.73 6.08 -0.17
N THR A 84 12.99 7.16 -0.37
CA THR A 84 11.59 7.21 0.01
C THR A 84 10.77 6.28 -0.87
N VAL A 85 11.03 6.29 -2.18
CA VAL A 85 10.33 5.41 -3.10
C VAL A 85 10.59 3.97 -2.73
N SER A 86 11.84 3.64 -2.46
CA SER A 86 12.22 2.28 -2.10
C SER A 86 11.51 1.83 -0.82
N ARG A 87 11.51 2.69 0.20
CA ARG A 87 10.89 2.34 1.47
C ARG A 87 9.39 2.15 1.31
N ARG A 88 8.73 3.07 0.61
CA ARG A 88 7.28 2.97 0.47
C ARG A 88 6.86 1.80 -0.37
N PHE A 89 7.65 1.49 -1.41
CA PHE A 89 7.35 0.29 -2.18
C PHE A 89 7.54 -0.96 -1.34
N SER A 90 8.58 -1.00 -0.53
CA SER A 90 8.83 -2.17 0.32
C SER A 90 7.70 -2.39 1.32
N VAL A 91 7.10 -1.30 1.81
CA VAL A 91 5.96 -1.44 2.71
C VAL A 91 4.79 -2.07 1.97
N ALA A 92 4.51 -1.61 0.74
CA ALA A 92 3.44 -2.20 -0.05
C ALA A 92 3.74 -3.67 -0.33
N ALA A 93 4.98 -4.00 -0.64
CA ALA A 93 5.35 -5.39 -0.90
C ALA A 93 5.18 -6.25 0.35
N GLY A 94 5.54 -5.72 1.51
CA GLY A 94 5.35 -6.45 2.76
C GLY A 94 3.89 -6.67 3.09
N PHE A 95 3.06 -5.68 2.80
CA PHE A 95 1.63 -5.80 2.99
C PHE A 95 1.09 -6.96 2.15
N TYR A 96 1.50 -7.03 0.87
CA TYR A 96 1.00 -8.09 0.00
C TYR A 96 1.56 -9.45 0.40
N ARG A 97 2.81 -9.50 0.87
CA ARG A 97 3.35 -10.77 1.35
C ARG A 97 2.51 -11.29 2.52
N THR A 98 2.12 -10.40 3.42
CA THR A 98 1.28 -10.79 4.55
C THR A 98 -0.08 -11.24 4.07
N CYS A 99 -0.65 -10.58 3.06
CA CYS A 99 -1.93 -11.02 2.51
C CYS A 99 -1.85 -12.43 1.97
N VAL A 100 -0.74 -12.79 1.34
CA VAL A 100 -0.58 -14.14 0.82
C VAL A 100 -0.46 -15.15 1.97
N ILE A 101 0.33 -14.79 2.97
CA ILE A 101 0.52 -15.66 4.13
C ILE A 101 -0.81 -15.91 4.82
N ASP A 102 -1.64 -14.88 4.92
CA ASP A 102 -2.92 -14.98 5.62
C ASP A 102 -4.04 -15.53 4.74
N GLY A 103 -3.73 -15.91 3.51
CA GLY A 103 -4.72 -16.53 2.65
C GLY A 103 -5.71 -15.59 2.02
N LEU A 104 -5.44 -14.28 2.05
CA LEU A 104 -6.35 -13.31 1.46
C LEU A 104 -6.07 -13.11 -0.03
N MET A 105 -4.90 -13.52 -0.50
CA MET A 105 -4.53 -13.45 -1.90
C MET A 105 -3.68 -14.67 -2.23
N GLU A 106 -3.74 -15.10 -3.48
CA GLU A 106 -2.95 -16.24 -3.90
C GLU A 106 -1.52 -15.84 -4.24
N HIS A 107 -1.36 -14.67 -4.83
CA HIS A 107 -0.04 -14.21 -5.27
C HIS A 107 0.11 -12.74 -4.94
N SER A 108 1.35 -12.33 -4.70
CA SER A 108 1.63 -10.93 -4.44
C SER A 108 1.82 -10.18 -5.76
N PRO A 109 1.11 -9.10 -6.00
CA PRO A 109 1.33 -8.31 -7.21
C PRO A 109 2.67 -7.60 -7.20
N ALA A 110 3.35 -7.54 -6.06
CA ALA A 110 4.65 -6.90 -5.98
C ALA A 110 5.80 -7.85 -6.23
N GLU A 111 5.51 -9.15 -6.38
CA GLU A 111 6.56 -10.15 -6.43
C GLU A 111 7.48 -10.01 -7.63
N HIS A 112 6.93 -9.69 -8.78
CA HIS A 112 7.73 -9.62 -10.01
C HIS A 112 7.76 -8.20 -10.57
N VAL A 113 7.69 -7.21 -9.70
CA VAL A 113 7.72 -5.82 -10.14
C VAL A 113 9.12 -5.49 -10.65
N ARG A 114 9.15 -4.83 -11.81
CA ARG A 114 10.40 -4.39 -12.40
C ARG A 114 10.86 -3.14 -11.68
N ARG A 115 12.08 -3.16 -11.22
CA ARG A 115 12.59 -2.01 -10.48
C ARG A 115 13.37 -1.10 -11.40
N PRO A 116 13.37 0.21 -11.11
CA PRO A 116 14.09 1.15 -11.97
C PRO A 116 15.58 0.87 -11.98
N ALA A 117 16.24 1.29 -13.03
CA ALA A 117 17.68 1.18 -13.12
C ALA A 117 18.29 1.97 -11.96
N GLY A 118 19.28 1.39 -11.32
CA GLY A 118 19.91 2.03 -10.19
C GLY A 118 19.18 1.85 -8.87
N TRP A 119 18.06 1.15 -8.90
CA TRP A 119 17.31 0.89 -7.67
C TRP A 119 18.13 0.05 -6.72
N ARG A 120 18.07 0.39 -5.44
CA ARG A 120 18.72 -0.42 -4.43
C ARG A 120 17.72 -0.71 -3.34
N PRO A 121 17.69 -1.93 -2.83
CA PRO A 121 16.81 -2.23 -1.70
C PRO A 121 17.23 -1.41 -0.51
N ALA A 122 16.28 -1.07 0.32
CA ALA A 122 16.60 -0.39 1.55
C ALA A 122 17.39 -1.32 2.45
N ALA A 123 18.26 -0.76 3.26
CA ALA A 123 19.10 -1.57 4.12
C ALA A 123 18.30 -2.47 5.02
N TRP A 124 17.12 -2.03 5.43
CA TRP A 124 16.34 -2.85 6.32
C TRP A 124 15.64 -3.99 5.61
N CYS A 125 15.77 -4.09 4.32
CA CYS A 125 15.20 -5.20 3.60
C CYS A 125 16.05 -6.45 3.70
N LYS A 126 17.14 -6.42 4.36
CA LYS A 126 17.97 -7.58 4.46
C LYS A 126 17.34 -8.70 5.21
#